data_aa5103745fc90940f0d7ecfe1897e417
#
_entry.id   aa5103745fc90940f0d7ecfe1897e417
#
_cell.length_a   1.000
_cell.length_b   1.000
_cell.length_c   1.000
_cell.angle_alpha   90.00
_cell.angle_beta   90.00
_cell.angle_gamma   90.00
#
_symmetry.space_group_name_H-M   'P 1'
#
loop_
_entity.id
_entity.type
_entity.pdbx_description
1 polymer ?
#
loop_
_entity_poly.entity_id
_entity_poly.type
_entity_poly.pdbx_seq_one_letter_code
_entity_poly.pdbx_strand_id
1 'polypeptide(L)'
;MPPSASSTLSVRNLQKSYGVRRVVEDVSLDVVSGEVIGLLGPNGAGKTTSFYMIVGLVPSEAGEILLDGERISRLPIHRRAELGLSYLPQEASVFRKLSVEDNIRAVLELQKSDGKPLTQVEIDQRLDTLLEELQIASLRENPALSLSGGERRRVEIARALASNPRFILLDEPFAGVDPIAVIEIQRIVRFLKARGIGVLITDHNVRETLGICDRAYIINQGSVLASGSPEDIITNESVRRVYLGEHFRM
;
A
#
# COMPACT_ATOMS: atom_id res chain seq x y z
N MET A 1 -4.24 17.96 16.29
CA MET A 1 -4.03 18.62 14.97
C MET A 1 -5.39 18.71 14.29
N PRO A 2 -5.75 19.82 13.62
CA PRO A 2 -6.95 19.83 12.78
C PRO A 2 -6.79 18.75 11.70
N PRO A 3 -7.89 18.15 11.20
CA PRO A 3 -7.80 17.17 10.12
C PRO A 3 -7.10 17.86 8.94
N SER A 4 -5.94 17.37 8.57
CA SER A 4 -5.27 17.80 7.34
C SER A 4 -6.28 17.62 6.20
N ALA A 5 -6.32 18.57 5.27
CA ALA A 5 -7.15 18.47 4.08
C ALA A 5 -6.99 17.05 3.49
N SER A 6 -8.11 16.40 3.15
CA SER A 6 -8.05 15.02 2.65
C SER A 6 -7.22 15.00 1.36
N SER A 7 -6.14 14.21 1.35
CA SER A 7 -5.32 14.00 0.17
C SER A 7 -5.98 12.96 -0.75
N THR A 8 -5.75 13.09 -2.05
CA THR A 8 -6.29 12.16 -3.05
C THR A 8 -5.18 11.69 -4.00
N LEU A 9 -5.05 10.38 -4.13
CA LEU A 9 -4.26 9.74 -5.17
C LEU A 9 -5.23 9.34 -6.30
N SER A 10 -5.11 9.99 -7.45
CA SER A 10 -5.97 9.76 -8.61
C SER A 10 -5.21 9.12 -9.75
N VAL A 11 -5.81 8.13 -10.35
CA VAL A 11 -5.30 7.39 -11.52
C VAL A 11 -6.32 7.52 -12.63
N ARG A 12 -5.89 7.92 -13.83
CA ARG A 12 -6.77 8.17 -14.99
C ARG A 12 -6.22 7.50 -16.23
N ASN A 13 -7.03 6.61 -16.81
CA ASN A 13 -6.84 5.99 -18.13
C ASN A 13 -5.44 5.39 -18.32
N LEU A 14 -4.89 4.69 -17.31
CA LEU A 14 -3.59 4.05 -17.42
C LEU A 14 -3.58 2.99 -18.51
N GLN A 15 -2.50 2.99 -19.30
CA GLN A 15 -2.29 2.01 -20.38
C GLN A 15 -0.87 1.45 -20.31
N LYS A 16 -0.75 0.14 -20.61
CA LYS A 16 0.53 -0.56 -20.69
C LYS A 16 0.48 -1.77 -21.58
N SER A 17 1.49 -1.88 -22.45
CA SER A 17 1.72 -3.05 -23.30
C SER A 17 3.10 -3.66 -23.01
N TYR A 18 3.22 -4.96 -23.24
CA TYR A 18 4.49 -5.67 -23.30
C TYR A 18 4.57 -6.38 -24.65
N GLY A 19 5.41 -5.85 -25.54
CA GLY A 19 5.44 -6.25 -26.93
C GLY A 19 4.09 -5.95 -27.60
N VAL A 20 3.48 -6.98 -28.21
CA VAL A 20 2.16 -6.86 -28.89
C VAL A 20 0.98 -7.01 -27.93
N ARG A 21 1.22 -7.44 -26.69
CA ARG A 21 0.14 -7.70 -25.73
C ARG A 21 -0.13 -6.45 -24.90
N ARG A 22 -1.32 -5.89 -25.02
CA ARG A 22 -1.83 -4.87 -24.11
C ARG A 22 -2.30 -5.55 -22.82
N VAL A 23 -1.68 -5.18 -21.70
CA VAL A 23 -1.94 -5.77 -20.37
C VAL A 23 -2.82 -4.85 -19.52
N VAL A 24 -2.68 -3.54 -19.70
CA VAL A 24 -3.55 -2.53 -19.09
C VAL A 24 -4.10 -1.67 -20.24
N GLU A 25 -5.41 -1.65 -20.37
CA GLU A 25 -6.11 -0.95 -21.47
C GLU A 25 -6.66 0.40 -21.04
N ASP A 26 -7.34 0.41 -19.89
CA ASP A 26 -7.95 1.60 -19.33
C ASP A 26 -8.24 1.38 -17.84
N VAL A 27 -7.30 1.78 -16.99
CA VAL A 27 -7.48 1.69 -15.55
C VAL A 27 -7.53 3.08 -14.93
N SER A 28 -8.67 3.35 -14.30
CA SER A 28 -8.92 4.59 -13.54
C SER A 28 -9.40 4.23 -12.13
N LEU A 29 -8.82 4.86 -11.11
CA LEU A 29 -9.22 4.69 -9.72
C LEU A 29 -8.82 5.90 -8.88
N ASP A 30 -9.44 6.02 -7.71
CA ASP A 30 -9.12 7.02 -6.70
C ASP A 30 -8.91 6.36 -5.34
N VAL A 31 -7.95 6.87 -4.58
CA VAL A 31 -7.71 6.54 -3.17
C VAL A 31 -7.71 7.85 -2.39
N VAL A 32 -8.52 7.94 -1.36
CA VAL A 32 -8.55 9.09 -0.45
C VAL A 32 -7.80 8.77 0.84
N SER A 33 -7.15 9.76 1.45
CA SER A 33 -6.50 9.58 2.74
C SER A 33 -7.51 9.10 3.79
N GLY A 34 -7.14 8.09 4.59
CA GLY A 34 -8.04 7.46 5.56
C GLY A 34 -9.02 6.44 4.96
N GLU A 35 -8.86 6.06 3.70
CA GLU A 35 -9.65 5.03 3.02
C GLU A 35 -8.79 3.80 2.68
N VAL A 36 -9.37 2.62 2.74
CA VAL A 36 -8.75 1.36 2.31
C VAL A 36 -9.40 0.88 1.02
N ILE A 37 -8.60 0.79 -0.04
CA ILE A 37 -9.04 0.38 -1.38
C ILE A 37 -8.42 -0.96 -1.74
N GLY A 38 -9.25 -1.89 -2.22
CA GLY A 38 -8.83 -3.15 -2.81
C GLY A 38 -8.70 -3.05 -4.33
N LEU A 39 -7.58 -3.51 -4.90
CA LEU A 39 -7.37 -3.66 -6.35
C LEU A 39 -7.35 -5.15 -6.66
N LEU A 40 -8.48 -5.69 -7.08
CA LEU A 40 -8.74 -7.12 -7.18
C LEU A 40 -9.03 -7.55 -8.64
N GLY A 41 -9.10 -8.85 -8.89
CA GLY A 41 -9.42 -9.41 -10.21
C GLY A 41 -8.67 -10.71 -10.48
N PRO A 42 -9.00 -11.42 -11.55
CA PRO A 42 -8.37 -12.71 -11.90
C PRO A 42 -6.87 -12.57 -12.23
N ASN A 43 -6.17 -13.71 -12.28
CA ASN A 43 -4.78 -13.74 -12.70
C ASN A 43 -4.64 -13.24 -14.15
N GLY A 44 -3.61 -12.42 -14.39
CA GLY A 44 -3.37 -11.82 -15.69
C GLY A 44 -4.30 -10.66 -16.07
N ALA A 45 -5.16 -10.20 -15.17
CA ALA A 45 -6.09 -9.08 -15.43
C ALA A 45 -5.41 -7.71 -15.56
N GLY A 46 -4.14 -7.57 -15.17
CA GLY A 46 -3.40 -6.30 -15.20
C GLY A 46 -3.22 -5.62 -13.83
N LYS A 47 -3.67 -6.25 -12.73
CA LYS A 47 -3.56 -5.70 -11.36
C LYS A 47 -2.15 -5.27 -10.99
N THR A 48 -1.21 -6.21 -10.98
CA THR A 48 0.19 -5.97 -10.57
C THR A 48 0.85 -4.93 -11.46
N THR A 49 0.58 -4.95 -12.78
CA THR A 49 1.10 -3.93 -13.69
C THR A 49 0.54 -2.55 -13.37
N SER A 50 -0.77 -2.42 -13.15
CA SER A 50 -1.42 -1.16 -12.74
C SER A 50 -0.85 -0.66 -11.42
N PHE A 51 -0.75 -1.54 -10.45
CA PHE A 51 -0.19 -1.25 -9.14
C PHE A 51 1.27 -0.76 -9.24
N TYR A 52 2.12 -1.44 -10.02
CA TYR A 52 3.52 -1.04 -10.22
C TYR A 52 3.68 0.26 -11.01
N MET A 53 2.74 0.59 -11.89
CA MET A 53 2.70 1.91 -12.52
C MET A 53 2.40 3.00 -11.48
N ILE A 54 1.47 2.74 -10.54
CA ILE A 54 1.14 3.69 -9.46
C ILE A 54 2.31 3.86 -8.50
N VAL A 55 3.00 2.79 -8.13
CA VAL A 55 4.22 2.81 -7.30
C VAL A 55 5.37 3.57 -8.00
N GLY A 56 5.46 3.48 -9.32
CA GLY A 56 6.56 4.04 -10.11
C GLY A 56 7.68 3.06 -10.42
N LEU A 57 7.42 1.76 -10.29
CA LEU A 57 8.33 0.68 -10.71
C LEU A 57 8.25 0.40 -12.21
N VAL A 58 7.08 0.62 -12.81
CA VAL A 58 6.83 0.44 -14.24
C VAL A 58 6.32 1.75 -14.82
N PRO A 59 6.89 2.26 -15.92
CA PRO A 59 6.37 3.46 -16.58
C PRO A 59 5.06 3.15 -17.31
N SER A 60 4.05 4.01 -17.16
CA SER A 60 2.84 3.99 -17.99
C SER A 60 3.13 4.51 -19.40
N GLU A 61 2.46 3.95 -20.41
CA GLU A 61 2.53 4.42 -21.81
C GLU A 61 1.57 5.58 -22.04
N ALA A 62 0.41 5.55 -21.39
CA ALA A 62 -0.58 6.62 -21.42
C ALA A 62 -1.29 6.74 -20.08
N GLY A 63 -2.10 7.77 -19.93
CA GLY A 63 -2.83 8.09 -18.71
C GLY A 63 -2.02 8.94 -17.73
N GLU A 64 -2.64 9.19 -16.60
CA GLU A 64 -2.10 10.10 -15.59
C GLU A 64 -2.22 9.49 -14.19
N ILE A 65 -1.21 9.78 -13.37
CA ILE A 65 -1.22 9.53 -11.93
C ILE A 65 -1.02 10.88 -11.27
N LEU A 66 -1.96 11.26 -10.43
CA LEU A 66 -2.04 12.57 -9.79
C LEU A 66 -2.07 12.39 -8.26
N LEU A 67 -1.33 13.24 -7.57
CA LEU A 67 -1.36 13.33 -6.12
C LEU A 67 -1.81 14.75 -5.76
N ASP A 68 -3.00 14.89 -5.19
CA ASP A 68 -3.65 16.18 -4.93
C ASP A 68 -3.72 17.10 -6.17
N GLY A 69 -3.97 16.51 -7.34
CA GLY A 69 -4.00 17.22 -8.62
C GLY A 69 -2.63 17.43 -9.28
N GLU A 70 -1.54 17.18 -8.56
CA GLU A 70 -0.18 17.28 -9.11
C GLU A 70 0.21 15.99 -9.85
N ARG A 71 0.70 16.14 -11.09
CA ARG A 71 1.05 15.00 -11.93
C ARG A 71 2.37 14.36 -11.50
N ILE A 72 2.31 13.09 -11.07
CA ILE A 72 3.45 12.31 -10.64
C ILE A 72 3.81 11.15 -11.58
N SER A 73 3.13 11.01 -12.72
CA SER A 73 3.25 9.87 -13.65
C SER A 73 4.68 9.58 -14.07
N ARG A 74 5.50 10.61 -14.26
CA ARG A 74 6.90 10.50 -14.71
C ARG A 74 7.92 10.52 -13.58
N LEU A 75 7.49 10.70 -12.34
CA LEU A 75 8.38 10.71 -11.20
C LEU A 75 8.81 9.28 -10.84
N PRO A 76 10.11 9.07 -10.58
CA PRO A 76 10.60 7.78 -10.10
C PRO A 76 10.12 7.51 -8.67
N ILE A 77 10.16 6.25 -8.25
CA ILE A 77 9.63 5.79 -6.95
C ILE A 77 10.12 6.62 -5.76
N HIS A 78 11.41 6.98 -5.69
CA HIS A 78 11.95 7.77 -4.57
C HIS A 78 11.35 9.18 -4.50
N ARG A 79 11.05 9.82 -5.64
CA ARG A 79 10.38 11.12 -5.67
C ARG A 79 8.90 11.00 -5.24
N ARG A 80 8.24 9.90 -5.61
CA ARG A 80 6.88 9.63 -5.12
C ARG A 80 6.88 9.39 -3.61
N ALA A 81 7.91 8.73 -3.08
CA ALA A 81 8.08 8.54 -1.64
C ALA A 81 8.25 9.88 -0.90
N GLU A 82 9.06 10.82 -1.43
CA GLU A 82 9.21 12.18 -0.89
C GLU A 82 7.88 12.95 -0.87
N LEU A 83 6.97 12.66 -1.80
CA LEU A 83 5.63 13.23 -1.87
C LEU A 83 4.62 12.49 -0.97
N GLY A 84 5.05 11.46 -0.22
CA GLY A 84 4.22 10.74 0.73
C GLY A 84 3.53 9.49 0.16
N LEU A 85 4.03 8.91 -0.94
CA LEU A 85 3.55 7.64 -1.48
C LEU A 85 4.52 6.51 -1.12
N SER A 86 4.20 5.73 -0.09
CA SER A 86 5.03 4.63 0.39
C SER A 86 4.62 3.29 -0.23
N TYR A 87 5.57 2.39 -0.40
CA TYR A 87 5.35 1.05 -0.98
C TYR A 87 5.89 -0.03 -0.04
N LEU A 88 5.08 -1.02 0.22
CA LEU A 88 5.43 -2.22 0.97
C LEU A 88 5.30 -3.44 0.08
N PRO A 89 6.41 -4.02 -0.36
CA PRO A 89 6.43 -5.20 -1.22
C PRO A 89 5.92 -6.45 -0.50
N GLN A 90 5.59 -7.48 -1.29
CA GLN A 90 5.25 -8.80 -0.80
C GLN A 90 6.42 -9.43 -0.06
N GLU A 91 7.63 -9.32 -0.62
CA GLU A 91 8.84 -9.84 0.02
C GLU A 91 9.36 -8.91 1.13
N ALA A 92 9.98 -9.53 2.14
CA ALA A 92 10.53 -8.81 3.27
C ALA A 92 11.60 -7.77 2.84
N SER A 93 11.37 -6.51 3.19
CA SER A 93 12.19 -5.36 2.78
C SER A 93 13.13 -4.84 3.86
N VAL A 94 13.17 -5.46 5.04
CA VAL A 94 14.06 -5.04 6.14
C VAL A 94 15.54 -5.22 5.81
N PHE A 95 16.38 -4.33 6.30
CA PHE A 95 17.83 -4.51 6.30
C PHE A 95 18.20 -5.56 7.33
N ARG A 96 18.35 -6.80 6.90
CA ARG A 96 18.43 -8.00 7.75
C ARG A 96 19.54 -7.96 8.82
N LYS A 97 20.68 -7.30 8.51
CA LYS A 97 21.84 -7.20 9.40
C LYS A 97 21.78 -6.01 10.38
N LEU A 98 20.89 -5.07 10.14
CA LEU A 98 20.68 -3.92 11.03
C LEU A 98 19.73 -4.28 12.16
N SER A 99 19.85 -3.56 13.28
CA SER A 99 18.89 -3.62 14.39
C SER A 99 17.51 -3.10 13.94
N VAL A 100 16.49 -3.34 14.76
CA VAL A 100 15.16 -2.74 14.56
C VAL A 100 15.28 -1.21 14.57
N GLU A 101 16.00 -0.66 15.55
CA GLU A 101 16.27 0.78 15.63
C GLU A 101 16.91 1.31 14.36
N ASP A 102 18.02 0.73 13.92
CA ASP A 102 18.77 1.19 12.74
C ASP A 102 17.94 1.11 11.45
N ASN A 103 17.08 0.10 11.35
CA ASN A 103 16.14 -0.02 10.22
C ASN A 103 15.20 1.18 10.11
N ILE A 104 14.70 1.70 11.24
CA ILE A 104 13.78 2.84 11.27
C ILE A 104 14.56 4.16 11.18
N ARG A 105 15.65 4.28 11.94
CA ARG A 105 16.53 5.45 11.99
C ARG A 105 17.04 5.82 10.61
N ALA A 106 17.48 4.84 9.81
CA ALA A 106 17.96 5.08 8.45
C ALA A 106 16.95 5.80 7.55
N VAL A 107 15.65 5.63 7.80
CA VAL A 107 14.60 6.36 7.07
C VAL A 107 14.36 7.74 7.68
N LEU A 108 14.37 7.86 9.02
CA LEU A 108 14.19 9.13 9.72
C LEU A 108 15.28 10.15 9.39
N GLU A 109 16.54 9.70 9.25
CA GLU A 109 17.69 10.54 8.89
C GLU A 109 17.55 11.19 7.51
N LEU A 110 16.76 10.60 6.62
CA LEU A 110 16.47 11.16 5.29
C LEU A 110 15.32 12.18 5.31
N GLN A 111 14.58 12.26 6.44
CA GLN A 111 13.41 13.13 6.53
C GLN A 111 13.82 14.58 6.81
N LYS A 112 12.89 15.47 6.45
CA LYS A 112 13.03 16.92 6.66
C LYS A 112 11.81 17.45 7.42
N SER A 113 12.06 18.47 8.23
CA SER A 113 11.01 19.32 8.82
C SER A 113 11.28 20.76 8.38
N ASP A 114 10.29 21.42 7.78
CA ASP A 114 10.40 22.77 7.25
C ASP A 114 11.61 22.97 6.29
N GLY A 115 11.87 21.96 5.45
CA GLY A 115 12.96 21.95 4.47
C GLY A 115 14.35 21.66 5.05
N LYS A 116 14.50 21.48 6.35
CA LYS A 116 15.77 21.16 7.04
C LYS A 116 15.79 19.69 7.46
N PRO A 117 16.96 19.03 7.47
CA PRO A 117 17.10 17.69 8.05
C PRO A 117 16.60 17.68 9.49
N LEU A 118 16.01 16.55 9.91
CA LEU A 118 15.63 16.37 11.32
C LEU A 118 16.85 16.46 12.23
N THR A 119 16.69 17.06 13.39
CA THR A 119 17.68 17.02 14.46
C THR A 119 17.72 15.62 15.10
N GLN A 120 18.83 15.30 15.78
CA GLN A 120 18.95 14.01 16.49
C GLN A 120 17.82 13.81 17.51
N VAL A 121 17.44 14.86 18.23
CA VAL A 121 16.35 14.84 19.21
C VAL A 121 15.01 14.51 18.55
N GLU A 122 14.70 15.10 17.39
CA GLU A 122 13.48 14.80 16.64
C GLU A 122 13.48 13.36 16.09
N ILE A 123 14.64 12.87 15.63
CA ILE A 123 14.81 11.49 15.18
C ILE A 123 14.52 10.53 16.32
N ASP A 124 15.15 10.73 17.49
CA ASP A 124 14.98 9.86 18.65
C ASP A 124 13.54 9.86 19.16
N GLN A 125 12.88 11.01 19.24
CA GLN A 125 11.47 11.12 19.62
C GLN A 125 10.55 10.38 18.67
N ARG A 126 10.74 10.56 17.36
CA ARG A 126 9.92 9.87 16.34
C ARG A 126 10.17 8.37 16.34
N LEU A 127 11.42 7.95 16.52
CA LEU A 127 11.81 6.55 16.64
C LEU A 127 11.10 5.89 17.81
N ASP A 128 11.20 6.47 19.01
CA ASP A 128 10.56 5.96 20.22
C ASP A 128 9.04 5.84 20.05
N THR A 129 8.41 6.87 19.48
CA THR A 129 6.98 6.84 19.16
C THR A 129 6.61 5.68 18.24
N LEU A 130 7.36 5.44 17.16
CA LEU A 130 7.09 4.35 16.22
C LEU A 130 7.30 2.97 16.85
N LEU A 131 8.33 2.82 17.69
CA LEU A 131 8.61 1.59 18.41
C LEU A 131 7.48 1.21 19.37
N GLU A 132 6.94 2.20 20.09
CA GLU A 132 5.83 2.02 21.02
C GLU A 132 4.51 1.73 20.29
N GLU A 133 4.15 2.55 19.30
CA GLU A 133 2.91 2.39 18.54
C GLU A 133 2.78 1.02 17.86
N LEU A 134 3.89 0.50 17.35
CA LEU A 134 3.91 -0.82 16.69
C LEU A 134 4.28 -1.96 17.64
N GLN A 135 4.41 -1.68 18.93
CA GLN A 135 4.71 -2.70 19.96
C GLN A 135 5.98 -3.50 19.67
N ILE A 136 7.03 -2.82 19.25
CA ILE A 136 8.35 -3.40 18.96
C ILE A 136 9.48 -2.76 19.78
N ALA A 137 9.15 -1.98 20.81
CA ALA A 137 10.13 -1.32 21.66
C ALA A 137 11.09 -2.32 22.37
N SER A 138 10.57 -3.47 22.79
CA SER A 138 11.39 -4.54 23.40
C SER A 138 12.36 -5.21 22.43
N LEU A 139 12.19 -5.00 21.13
CA LEU A 139 13.01 -5.58 20.06
C LEU A 139 14.03 -4.59 19.50
N ARG A 140 14.14 -3.40 20.09
CA ARG A 140 14.90 -2.25 19.59
C ARG A 140 16.30 -2.62 19.09
N GLU A 141 17.05 -3.36 19.89
CA GLU A 141 18.44 -3.73 19.61
C GLU A 141 18.57 -5.05 18.83
N ASN A 142 17.48 -5.78 18.65
CA ASN A 142 17.51 -7.06 17.96
C ASN A 142 17.83 -6.89 16.47
N PRO A 143 18.73 -7.73 15.92
CA PRO A 143 18.94 -7.75 14.47
C PRO A 143 17.66 -8.20 13.76
N ALA A 144 17.30 -7.53 12.66
CA ALA A 144 16.07 -7.83 11.93
C ALA A 144 16.01 -9.27 11.36
N LEU A 145 17.16 -9.94 11.25
CA LEU A 145 17.25 -11.34 10.86
C LEU A 145 16.61 -12.29 11.89
N SER A 146 16.64 -11.94 13.18
CA SER A 146 16.12 -12.79 14.28
C SER A 146 14.61 -12.66 14.49
N LEU A 147 13.95 -11.73 13.80
CA LEU A 147 12.54 -11.44 14.00
C LEU A 147 11.63 -12.51 13.38
N SER A 148 10.54 -12.82 14.07
CA SER A 148 9.41 -13.57 13.51
C SER A 148 8.79 -12.83 12.33
N GLY A 149 7.95 -13.50 11.56
CA GLY A 149 7.24 -12.89 10.42
C GLY A 149 6.40 -11.67 10.81
N GLY A 150 5.62 -11.77 11.89
CA GLY A 150 4.79 -10.68 12.39
C GLY A 150 5.61 -9.49 12.95
N GLU A 151 6.68 -9.75 13.72
CA GLU A 151 7.58 -8.71 14.21
C GLU A 151 8.27 -7.99 13.05
N ARG A 152 8.75 -8.74 12.06
CA ARG A 152 9.37 -8.18 10.86
C ARG A 152 8.39 -7.27 10.10
N ARG A 153 7.14 -7.70 9.95
CA ARG A 153 6.10 -6.90 9.29
C ARG A 153 5.83 -5.59 10.03
N ARG A 154 5.82 -5.61 11.37
CA ARG A 154 5.70 -4.38 12.17
C ARG A 154 6.88 -3.42 11.97
N VAL A 155 8.11 -3.94 11.85
CA VAL A 155 9.30 -3.13 11.55
C VAL A 155 9.21 -2.52 10.14
N GLU A 156 8.74 -3.25 9.14
CA GLU A 156 8.52 -2.73 7.78
C GLU A 156 7.51 -1.59 7.76
N ILE A 157 6.43 -1.74 8.52
CA ILE A 157 5.42 -0.68 8.68
C ILE A 157 6.01 0.53 9.41
N ALA A 158 6.80 0.32 10.49
CA ALA A 158 7.49 1.41 11.18
C ALA A 158 8.40 2.20 10.23
N ARG A 159 9.15 1.51 9.38
CA ARG A 159 9.97 2.14 8.33
C ARG A 159 9.14 2.93 7.32
N ALA A 160 8.01 2.38 6.89
CA ALA A 160 7.11 3.08 6.00
C ALA A 160 6.54 4.34 6.66
N LEU A 161 6.13 4.25 7.92
CA LEU A 161 5.60 5.39 8.70
C LEU A 161 6.67 6.45 9.00
N ALA A 162 7.94 6.05 9.14
CA ALA A 162 9.05 6.97 9.33
C ALA A 162 9.19 7.99 8.19
N SER A 163 8.72 7.66 6.97
CA SER A 163 8.66 8.60 5.85
C SER A 163 7.46 9.56 5.88
N ASN A 164 6.62 9.49 6.93
CA ASN A 164 5.38 10.28 7.07
C ASN A 164 4.46 10.20 5.83
N PRO A 165 4.03 9.00 5.43
CA PRO A 165 3.29 8.79 4.20
C PRO A 165 1.85 9.30 4.30
N ARG A 166 1.32 9.80 3.18
CA ARG A 166 -0.11 10.07 2.99
C ARG A 166 -0.84 8.86 2.45
N PHE A 167 -0.13 8.03 1.69
CA PHE A 167 -0.62 6.78 1.11
C PHE A 167 0.40 5.66 1.27
N ILE A 168 -0.10 4.46 1.56
CA ILE A 168 0.70 3.23 1.59
C ILE A 168 0.09 2.22 0.62
N LEU A 169 0.94 1.71 -0.27
CA LEU A 169 0.58 0.68 -1.24
C LEU A 169 1.11 -0.67 -0.75
N LEU A 170 0.21 -1.64 -0.53
CA LEU A 170 0.50 -2.99 -0.04
C LEU A 170 0.38 -4.00 -1.17
N ASP A 171 1.48 -4.67 -1.48
CA ASP A 171 1.53 -5.68 -2.53
C ASP A 171 1.35 -7.07 -1.93
N GLU A 172 0.23 -7.71 -2.22
CA GLU A 172 -0.16 -9.04 -1.78
C GLU A 172 0.11 -9.35 -0.29
N PRO A 173 -0.39 -8.51 0.64
CA PRO A 173 -0.07 -8.66 2.06
C PRO A 173 -0.59 -9.94 2.70
N PHE A 174 -1.59 -10.61 2.11
CA PHE A 174 -2.17 -11.85 2.61
C PHE A 174 -1.63 -13.11 1.91
N ALA A 175 -0.68 -12.96 0.96
CA ALA A 175 -0.15 -14.08 0.22
C ALA A 175 0.71 -15.00 1.09
N GLY A 176 0.33 -16.28 1.18
CA GLY A 176 1.14 -17.30 1.85
C GLY A 176 1.27 -17.13 3.37
N VAL A 177 0.40 -16.33 4.01
CA VAL A 177 0.40 -16.14 5.47
C VAL A 177 -0.64 -17.04 6.17
N ASP A 178 -0.37 -17.39 7.42
CA ASP A 178 -1.28 -18.14 8.25
C ASP A 178 -2.45 -17.26 8.78
N PRO A 179 -3.54 -17.86 9.30
CA PRO A 179 -4.71 -17.10 9.78
C PRO A 179 -4.41 -16.10 10.90
N ILE A 180 -3.41 -16.36 11.75
CA ILE A 180 -3.03 -15.45 12.83
C ILE A 180 -2.36 -14.21 12.24
N ALA A 181 -1.46 -14.41 11.28
CA ALA A 181 -0.80 -13.32 10.58
C ALA A 181 -1.80 -12.47 9.75
N VAL A 182 -2.84 -13.07 9.17
CA VAL A 182 -3.95 -12.34 8.52
C VAL A 182 -4.59 -11.33 9.50
N ILE A 183 -4.92 -11.77 10.72
CA ILE A 183 -5.52 -10.90 11.74
C ILE A 183 -4.58 -9.74 12.10
N GLU A 184 -3.27 -10.00 12.22
CA GLU A 184 -2.29 -8.96 12.49
C GLU A 184 -2.20 -7.94 11.35
N ILE A 185 -2.16 -8.39 10.09
CA ILE A 185 -2.14 -7.51 8.92
C ILE A 185 -3.41 -6.66 8.86
N GLN A 186 -4.57 -7.25 9.10
CA GLN A 186 -5.83 -6.51 9.16
C GLN A 186 -5.84 -5.45 10.27
N ARG A 187 -5.26 -5.76 11.44
CA ARG A 187 -5.09 -4.78 12.53
C ARG A 187 -4.20 -3.62 12.12
N ILE A 188 -3.09 -3.92 11.45
CA ILE A 188 -2.15 -2.91 10.92
C ILE A 188 -2.86 -2.02 9.89
N VAL A 189 -3.61 -2.57 8.95
CA VAL A 189 -4.35 -1.78 7.94
C VAL A 189 -5.37 -0.85 8.61
N ARG A 190 -6.12 -1.34 9.61
CA ARG A 190 -7.04 -0.48 10.39
C ARG A 190 -6.31 0.63 11.15
N PHE A 191 -5.13 0.33 11.69
CA PHE A 191 -4.28 1.33 12.35
C PHE A 191 -3.82 2.42 11.37
N LEU A 192 -3.36 2.05 10.17
CA LEU A 192 -2.99 3.00 9.12
C LEU A 192 -4.16 3.90 8.71
N LYS A 193 -5.33 3.30 8.49
CA LYS A 193 -6.58 4.03 8.21
C LYS A 193 -6.94 5.02 9.30
N ALA A 194 -6.88 4.59 10.57
CA ALA A 194 -7.18 5.45 11.73
C ALA A 194 -6.23 6.65 11.86
N ARG A 195 -5.02 6.55 11.32
CA ARG A 195 -4.04 7.66 11.22
C ARG A 195 -4.32 8.60 10.03
N GLY A 196 -5.39 8.36 9.27
CA GLY A 196 -5.72 9.15 8.08
C GLY A 196 -4.88 8.80 6.86
N ILE A 197 -4.17 7.67 6.85
CA ILE A 197 -3.37 7.21 5.71
C ILE A 197 -4.29 6.47 4.74
N GLY A 198 -4.26 6.82 3.45
CA GLY A 198 -4.93 6.07 2.40
C GLY A 198 -4.16 4.78 2.10
N VAL A 199 -4.86 3.66 1.98
CA VAL A 199 -4.23 2.36 1.73
C VAL A 199 -4.77 1.77 0.43
N LEU A 200 -3.86 1.40 -0.48
CA LEU A 200 -4.20 0.62 -1.68
C LEU A 200 -3.60 -0.78 -1.53
N ILE A 201 -4.46 -1.80 -1.61
CA ILE A 201 -4.07 -3.20 -1.47
C ILE A 201 -4.31 -3.93 -2.79
N THR A 202 -3.32 -4.64 -3.31
CA THR A 202 -3.53 -5.68 -4.31
C THR A 202 -3.31 -7.04 -3.68
N ASP A 203 -4.24 -7.97 -3.90
CA ASP A 203 -4.11 -9.34 -3.40
C ASP A 203 -4.94 -10.30 -4.25
N HIS A 204 -4.63 -11.58 -4.17
CA HIS A 204 -5.43 -12.67 -4.74
C HIS A 204 -6.39 -13.27 -3.69
N ASN A 205 -6.20 -12.95 -2.42
CA ASN A 205 -7.05 -13.39 -1.32
C ASN A 205 -8.25 -12.43 -1.14
N VAL A 206 -9.27 -12.66 -1.96
CA VAL A 206 -10.43 -11.76 -2.11
C VAL A 206 -11.17 -11.54 -0.80
N ARG A 207 -11.42 -12.63 -0.06
CA ARG A 207 -12.20 -12.58 1.19
C ARG A 207 -11.53 -11.69 2.23
N GLU A 208 -10.24 -11.89 2.45
CA GLU A 208 -9.46 -11.15 3.44
C GLU A 208 -9.36 -9.67 3.05
N THR A 209 -9.19 -9.40 1.76
CA THR A 209 -9.08 -8.03 1.24
C THR A 209 -10.42 -7.30 1.32
N LEU A 210 -11.52 -7.90 0.84
CA LEU A 210 -12.85 -7.28 0.93
C LEU A 210 -13.30 -7.08 2.38
N GLY A 211 -12.86 -7.95 3.32
CA GLY A 211 -13.18 -7.84 4.74
C GLY A 211 -12.59 -6.60 5.44
N ILE A 212 -11.66 -5.88 4.81
CA ILE A 212 -11.03 -4.68 5.40
C ILE A 212 -11.11 -3.44 4.50
N CYS A 213 -11.53 -3.59 3.25
CA CYS A 213 -11.66 -2.46 2.33
C CYS A 213 -12.95 -1.67 2.56
N ASP A 214 -12.87 -0.35 2.32
CA ASP A 214 -14.06 0.50 2.20
C ASP A 214 -14.68 0.40 0.81
N ARG A 215 -13.83 0.31 -0.21
CA ARG A 215 -14.20 0.10 -1.61
C ARG A 215 -13.19 -0.83 -2.29
N ALA A 216 -13.61 -1.42 -3.40
CA ALA A 216 -12.71 -2.18 -4.25
C ALA A 216 -12.93 -1.85 -5.73
N TYR A 217 -11.87 -2.02 -6.51
CA TYR A 217 -11.89 -2.00 -7.96
C TYR A 217 -11.56 -3.40 -8.47
N ILE A 218 -12.42 -3.93 -9.31
CA ILE A 218 -12.20 -5.22 -9.95
C ILE A 218 -11.66 -4.99 -11.35
N ILE A 219 -10.42 -5.41 -11.58
CA ILE A 219 -9.80 -5.36 -12.91
C ILE A 219 -10.04 -6.68 -13.63
N ASN A 220 -10.47 -6.57 -14.88
CA ASN A 220 -10.57 -7.70 -15.80
C ASN A 220 -10.10 -7.27 -17.19
N GLN A 221 -9.26 -8.08 -17.83
CA GLN A 221 -8.74 -7.83 -19.18
C GLN A 221 -8.17 -6.40 -19.37
N GLY A 222 -7.43 -5.90 -18.38
CA GLY A 222 -6.76 -4.60 -18.45
C GLY A 222 -7.64 -3.37 -18.17
N SER A 223 -8.91 -3.56 -17.81
CA SER A 223 -9.85 -2.48 -17.54
C SER A 223 -10.61 -2.68 -16.23
N VAL A 224 -11.15 -1.61 -15.66
CA VAL A 224 -12.00 -1.69 -14.47
C VAL A 224 -13.36 -2.26 -14.87
N LEU A 225 -13.68 -3.47 -14.41
CA LEU A 225 -14.96 -4.14 -14.64
C LEU A 225 -16.07 -3.60 -13.72
N ALA A 226 -15.71 -3.37 -12.45
CA ALA A 226 -16.63 -2.87 -11.42
C ALA A 226 -15.87 -2.16 -10.32
N SER A 227 -16.55 -1.24 -9.65
CA SER A 227 -16.04 -0.60 -8.42
C SER A 227 -17.19 -0.29 -7.49
N GLY A 228 -16.96 -0.33 -6.19
CA GLY A 228 -17.97 -0.07 -5.16
C GLY A 228 -17.58 -0.61 -3.80
N SER A 229 -18.52 -0.61 -2.87
CA SER A 229 -18.38 -1.24 -1.57
C SER A 229 -18.17 -2.76 -1.70
N PRO A 230 -17.67 -3.45 -0.67
CA PRO A 230 -17.61 -4.91 -0.69
C PRO A 230 -18.93 -5.59 -1.04
N GLU A 231 -20.06 -5.04 -0.58
CA GLU A 231 -21.40 -5.56 -0.89
C GLU A 231 -21.74 -5.40 -2.38
N ASP A 232 -21.45 -4.23 -2.98
CA ASP A 232 -21.64 -3.99 -4.40
C ASP A 232 -20.82 -4.98 -5.25
N ILE A 233 -19.59 -5.24 -4.85
CA ILE A 233 -18.69 -6.17 -5.55
C ILE A 233 -19.21 -7.61 -5.48
N ILE A 234 -19.65 -8.07 -4.29
CA ILE A 234 -20.11 -9.44 -4.07
C ILE A 234 -21.42 -9.73 -4.80
N THR A 235 -22.30 -8.74 -4.90
CA THR A 235 -23.61 -8.87 -5.54
C THR A 235 -23.55 -8.64 -7.06
N ASN A 236 -22.45 -8.10 -7.58
CA ASN A 236 -22.33 -7.79 -9.02
C ASN A 236 -22.24 -9.09 -9.86
N GLU A 237 -23.22 -9.29 -10.74
CA GLU A 237 -23.31 -10.51 -11.56
C GLU A 237 -22.10 -10.71 -12.48
N SER A 238 -21.57 -9.64 -13.07
CA SER A 238 -20.39 -9.71 -13.94
C SER A 238 -19.14 -10.12 -13.16
N VAL A 239 -18.95 -9.57 -11.96
CA VAL A 239 -17.84 -9.93 -11.07
C VAL A 239 -17.95 -11.39 -10.62
N ARG A 240 -19.15 -11.83 -10.23
CA ARG A 240 -19.40 -13.24 -9.86
C ARG A 240 -19.06 -14.18 -10.99
N ARG A 241 -19.50 -13.87 -12.21
CA ARG A 241 -19.27 -14.72 -13.39
C ARG A 241 -17.80 -14.90 -13.74
N VAL A 242 -17.00 -13.81 -13.68
CA VAL A 242 -15.61 -13.82 -14.18
C VAL A 242 -14.55 -13.99 -13.10
N TYR A 243 -14.91 -13.78 -11.84
CA TYR A 243 -13.89 -13.74 -10.77
C TYR A 243 -14.26 -14.47 -9.48
N LEU A 244 -15.42 -14.18 -8.86
CA LEU A 244 -15.76 -14.74 -7.54
C LEU A 244 -16.31 -16.17 -7.62
N GLY A 245 -17.01 -16.50 -8.69
CA GLY A 245 -17.82 -17.72 -8.80
C GLY A 245 -19.21 -17.56 -8.15
N GLU A 246 -20.15 -18.39 -8.58
CA GLU A 246 -21.57 -18.29 -8.18
C GLU A 246 -21.81 -18.56 -6.68
N HIS A 247 -20.96 -19.37 -6.06
CA HIS A 247 -21.08 -19.80 -4.65
C HIS A 247 -20.23 -18.98 -3.67
N PHE A 248 -19.59 -17.90 -4.12
CA PHE A 248 -18.77 -17.07 -3.22
C PHE A 248 -19.61 -16.45 -2.12
N ARG A 249 -19.12 -16.58 -0.86
CA ARG A 249 -19.68 -15.97 0.37
C ARG A 249 -18.53 -15.38 1.19
N MET A 250 -18.78 -14.27 1.85
CA MET A 250 -17.88 -13.66 2.84
C MET A 250 -17.78 -14.51 4.09
#